data_52039c86d600e469ed1671879e840850
#
_entry.id   52039c86d600e469ed1671879e840850
#
_cell.length_a   1.000
_cell.length_b   1.000
_cell.length_c   1.000
_cell.angle_alpha   90.00
_cell.angle_beta   90.00
_cell.angle_gamma   90.00
#
_symmetry.space_group_name_H-M   'P 1'
#
loop_
_entity.id
_entity.type
_entity.pdbx_description
1 polymer ?
#
loop_
_entity_poly.entity_id
_entity_poly.type
_entity_poly.pdbx_seq_one_letter_code
_entity_poly.pdbx_strand_id
1 'polypeptide(L)'
;MRFILFRWHGGRLLHMAIPVSIAMKTFALSFALLLTAKLSTFAAFDTGTPSDYTPYDRYMTPVRTVLSHLGQQKPSMDQVRNLMIQGRNFRYHMANPYVAAAPAETAARRSGDCKDKALWLCSQLGDSDVRFVIGKTEPGIRISHAWVMWKNEGRWWLLDCTLRRAPIPADELPSNRYIPLYSYSKGSTFRHAATQVGLAQVASKKKSPVASNGRN
;
A
#
# COMPACT_ATOMS: atom_id res chain seq x y z
N MET A 1 -21.88 30.32 -40.06
CA MET A 1 -22.52 31.53 -39.45
C MET A 1 -23.98 31.22 -39.18
N ARG A 2 -24.42 31.02 -37.97
CA ARG A 2 -25.82 30.79 -37.59
C ARG A 2 -26.30 32.04 -36.87
N PHE A 3 -27.29 32.71 -37.41
CA PHE A 3 -27.96 33.89 -36.83
C PHE A 3 -29.15 33.41 -36.00
N ILE A 4 -29.28 33.87 -34.76
CA ILE A 4 -30.45 33.69 -33.91
C ILE A 4 -31.22 35.00 -33.96
N LEU A 5 -32.42 34.96 -34.51
CA LEU A 5 -33.34 36.11 -34.60
C LEU A 5 -34.29 36.09 -33.39
N PHE A 6 -34.21 37.12 -32.56
CA PHE A 6 -35.21 37.42 -31.52
C PHE A 6 -36.10 38.55 -32.01
N ARG A 7 -37.41 38.33 -32.09
CA ARG A 7 -38.41 39.34 -32.48
C ARG A 7 -39.07 39.89 -31.22
N TRP A 8 -38.82 41.17 -30.95
CA TRP A 8 -39.53 41.91 -29.90
C TRP A 8 -40.58 42.90 -30.54
N HIS A 9 -41.77 43.03 -29.92
CA HIS A 9 -42.84 43.91 -30.38
C HIS A 9 -42.41 45.34 -30.11
N GLY A 10 -42.13 46.07 -31.17
CA GLY A 10 -41.84 47.53 -31.08
C GLY A 10 -40.74 48.06 -32.00
N GLY A 11 -40.60 47.55 -33.16
CA GLY A 11 -40.14 48.28 -34.34
C GLY A 11 -38.75 48.91 -34.42
N ARG A 12 -37.68 48.39 -33.67
CA ARG A 12 -36.28 48.74 -34.01
C ARG A 12 -35.39 47.55 -33.75
N LEU A 13 -34.65 47.12 -34.79
CA LEU A 13 -33.59 46.12 -34.72
C LEU A 13 -32.30 46.79 -34.18
N LEU A 14 -31.89 46.47 -32.99
CA LEU A 14 -30.56 46.79 -32.49
C LEU A 14 -29.63 45.58 -32.77
N HIS A 15 -28.69 45.79 -33.69
CA HIS A 15 -27.59 44.82 -33.90
C HIS A 15 -26.55 44.98 -32.76
N MET A 16 -26.61 44.15 -31.78
CA MET A 16 -25.47 43.97 -30.84
C MET A 16 -24.58 42.86 -31.35
N ALA A 17 -23.45 43.23 -31.94
CA ALA A 17 -22.39 42.29 -32.27
C ALA A 17 -21.57 42.02 -31.00
N ILE A 18 -21.78 40.91 -30.36
CA ILE A 18 -20.90 40.42 -29.27
C ILE A 18 -19.70 39.76 -29.93
N PRO A 19 -18.48 40.24 -29.72
CA PRO A 19 -17.30 39.62 -30.31
C PRO A 19 -17.09 38.20 -29.68
N VAL A 20 -17.26 37.18 -30.51
CA VAL A 20 -17.14 35.75 -30.18
C VAL A 20 -15.74 35.41 -29.59
N SER A 21 -14.76 36.28 -29.81
CA SER A 21 -13.39 36.11 -29.36
C SER A 21 -13.20 36.21 -27.83
N ILE A 22 -14.07 36.93 -27.10
CA ILE A 22 -13.93 37.08 -25.64
C ILE A 22 -14.57 35.89 -24.90
N ALA A 23 -15.67 35.34 -25.43
CA ALA A 23 -16.36 34.21 -24.83
C ALA A 23 -15.51 32.90 -24.89
N MET A 24 -14.73 32.70 -25.96
CA MET A 24 -13.86 31.51 -26.09
C MET A 24 -12.66 31.54 -25.15
N LYS A 25 -12.10 32.72 -24.85
CA LYS A 25 -10.92 32.80 -23.94
C LYS A 25 -11.29 32.53 -22.48
N THR A 26 -12.46 32.97 -22.04
CA THR A 26 -12.93 32.70 -20.67
C THR A 26 -13.35 31.25 -20.46
N PHE A 27 -13.91 30.59 -21.50
CA PHE A 27 -14.26 29.16 -21.41
C PHE A 27 -13.03 28.26 -21.37
N ALA A 28 -11.97 28.59 -22.12
CA ALA A 28 -10.72 27.83 -22.10
C ALA A 28 -9.98 27.93 -20.75
N LEU A 29 -10.00 29.10 -20.11
CA LEU A 29 -9.39 29.28 -18.79
C LEU A 29 -10.14 28.53 -17.69
N SER A 30 -11.48 28.54 -17.73
CA SER A 30 -12.30 27.79 -16.74
C SER A 30 -12.17 26.28 -16.90
N PHE A 31 -12.00 25.78 -18.12
CA PHE A 31 -11.79 24.34 -18.35
C PHE A 31 -10.39 23.88 -17.93
N ALA A 32 -9.36 24.70 -18.11
CA ALA A 32 -8.01 24.41 -17.64
C ALA A 32 -7.93 24.37 -16.09
N LEU A 33 -8.67 25.24 -15.39
CA LEU A 33 -8.72 25.27 -13.94
C LEU A 33 -9.46 24.06 -13.34
N LEU A 34 -10.45 23.51 -14.04
CA LEU A 34 -11.18 22.30 -13.62
C LEU A 34 -10.38 21.01 -13.83
N LEU A 35 -9.44 20.99 -14.79
CA LEU A 35 -8.60 19.81 -15.03
C LEU A 35 -7.46 19.66 -13.99
N THR A 36 -7.06 20.74 -13.32
CA THR A 36 -6.00 20.68 -12.29
C THR A 36 -6.51 20.24 -10.92
N ALA A 37 -7.81 20.16 -10.70
CA ALA A 37 -8.40 19.84 -9.39
C ALA A 37 -8.54 18.34 -9.09
N LYS A 38 -8.07 17.44 -9.94
CA LYS A 38 -8.09 15.98 -9.73
C LYS A 38 -6.71 15.34 -9.76
N LEU A 39 -5.70 15.99 -9.23
CA LEU A 39 -4.56 15.28 -8.67
C LEU A 39 -4.99 14.78 -7.28
N SER A 40 -5.81 13.73 -7.26
CA SER A 40 -5.90 12.88 -6.09
C SER A 40 -4.48 12.42 -5.84
N THR A 41 -3.85 12.93 -4.80
CA THR A 41 -2.61 12.39 -4.26
C THR A 41 -2.95 10.99 -3.74
N PHE A 42 -2.94 10.00 -4.62
CA PHE A 42 -2.85 8.63 -4.19
C PHE A 42 -1.60 8.57 -3.35
N ALA A 43 -1.74 8.20 -2.09
CA ALA A 43 -0.59 8.05 -1.22
C ALA A 43 0.32 7.01 -1.86
N ALA A 44 1.48 7.46 -2.36
CA ALA A 44 2.47 6.54 -2.88
C ALA A 44 2.79 5.53 -1.77
N PHE A 45 2.82 4.25 -2.12
CA PHE A 45 3.22 3.21 -1.17
C PHE A 45 4.57 3.59 -0.55
N ASP A 46 4.63 3.64 0.78
CA ASP A 46 5.88 3.87 1.51
C ASP A 46 6.86 2.72 1.22
N THR A 47 7.83 2.98 0.37
CA THR A 47 8.86 1.99 0.00
C THR A 47 9.88 1.76 1.11
N GLY A 48 9.84 2.54 2.20
CA GLY A 48 10.75 2.44 3.33
C GLY A 48 12.17 2.94 3.03
N THR A 49 12.94 3.09 4.08
CA THR A 49 14.38 3.38 4.03
C THR A 49 15.19 2.13 4.32
N PRO A 50 16.33 1.88 3.65
CA PRO A 50 17.22 0.79 3.97
C PRO A 50 17.59 0.78 5.46
N SER A 51 17.72 -0.39 6.05
CA SER A 51 18.03 -0.56 7.47
C SER A 51 18.84 -1.83 7.68
N ASP A 52 19.90 -1.73 8.46
CA ASP A 52 20.77 -2.88 8.78
C ASP A 52 20.18 -3.77 9.88
N TYR A 53 19.18 -3.26 10.62
CA TYR A 53 18.62 -3.97 11.75
C TYR A 53 17.11 -3.77 11.89
N THR A 54 16.43 -4.87 12.32
CA THR A 54 15.04 -4.85 12.76
C THR A 54 14.86 -5.68 14.05
N PRO A 55 13.83 -5.41 14.86
CA PRO A 55 13.53 -6.23 16.04
C PRO A 55 13.18 -7.70 15.73
N TYR A 56 12.94 -8.00 14.45
CA TYR A 56 12.53 -9.34 13.99
C TYR A 56 13.68 -10.18 13.44
N ASP A 57 14.90 -9.65 13.29
CA ASP A 57 16.01 -10.29 12.57
C ASP A 57 16.32 -11.71 13.05
N ARG A 58 16.23 -11.97 14.36
CA ARG A 58 16.42 -13.31 14.94
C ARG A 58 15.43 -14.37 14.44
N TYR A 59 14.31 -13.93 13.81
CA TYR A 59 13.27 -14.82 13.30
C TYR A 59 13.25 -14.87 11.77
N MET A 60 14.06 -14.04 11.09
CA MET A 60 13.94 -13.80 9.65
C MET A 60 14.84 -14.71 8.80
N THR A 61 15.59 -15.65 9.38
CA THR A 61 16.42 -16.58 8.60
C THR A 61 15.61 -17.31 7.51
N PRO A 62 14.47 -17.95 7.80
CA PRO A 62 13.69 -18.62 6.75
C PRO A 62 13.19 -17.65 5.67
N VAL A 63 12.78 -16.43 6.07
CA VAL A 63 12.33 -15.39 5.13
C VAL A 63 13.46 -14.98 4.20
N ARG A 64 14.64 -14.65 4.75
CA ARG A 64 15.82 -14.26 3.98
C ARG A 64 16.27 -15.36 3.03
N THR A 65 16.25 -16.62 3.49
CA THR A 65 16.57 -17.78 2.65
C THR A 65 15.64 -17.89 1.46
N VAL A 66 14.33 -17.83 1.66
CA VAL A 66 13.36 -17.89 0.55
C VAL A 66 13.57 -16.71 -0.42
N LEU A 67 13.64 -15.49 0.11
CA LEU A 67 13.79 -14.30 -0.72
C LEU A 67 15.09 -14.29 -1.53
N SER A 68 16.20 -14.86 -1.00
CA SER A 68 17.48 -14.93 -1.72
C SER A 68 17.43 -15.84 -2.95
N HIS A 69 16.57 -16.84 -2.95
CA HIS A 69 16.40 -17.79 -4.05
C HIS A 69 15.34 -17.35 -5.10
N LEU A 70 14.64 -16.25 -4.87
CA LEU A 70 13.66 -15.76 -5.83
C LEU A 70 14.34 -15.32 -7.14
N GLY A 71 13.74 -15.74 -8.25
CA GLY A 71 14.19 -15.42 -9.61
C GLY A 71 13.53 -14.16 -10.15
N GLN A 72 13.36 -14.17 -11.47
CA GLN A 72 12.68 -13.07 -12.19
C GLN A 72 11.40 -13.59 -12.90
N GLN A 73 10.73 -14.54 -12.29
CA GLN A 73 9.43 -14.98 -12.78
C GLN A 73 8.45 -13.79 -12.68
N LYS A 74 7.63 -13.64 -13.71
CA LYS A 74 6.59 -12.61 -13.74
C LYS A 74 5.24 -13.32 -13.87
N PRO A 75 4.65 -13.76 -12.74
CA PRO A 75 3.33 -14.40 -12.80
C PRO A 75 2.29 -13.42 -13.31
N SER A 76 1.34 -13.92 -14.12
CA SER A 76 0.20 -13.13 -14.53
C SER A 76 -0.69 -12.76 -13.33
N MET A 77 -1.48 -11.71 -13.46
CA MET A 77 -2.41 -11.29 -12.40
C MET A 77 -3.41 -12.42 -12.03
N ASP A 78 -3.81 -13.25 -13.00
CA ASP A 78 -4.71 -14.38 -12.73
C ASP A 78 -3.99 -15.50 -11.95
N GLN A 79 -2.73 -15.76 -12.26
CA GLN A 79 -1.92 -16.70 -11.46
C GLN A 79 -1.78 -16.20 -10.02
N VAL A 80 -1.48 -14.90 -9.82
CA VAL A 80 -1.40 -14.29 -8.49
C VAL A 80 -2.73 -14.40 -7.73
N ARG A 81 -3.84 -14.12 -8.41
CA ARG A 81 -5.19 -14.26 -7.82
C ARG A 81 -5.46 -15.71 -7.38
N ASN A 82 -5.12 -16.68 -8.21
CA ASN A 82 -5.29 -18.11 -7.90
C ASN A 82 -4.43 -18.53 -6.70
N LEU A 83 -3.18 -18.08 -6.62
CA LEU A 83 -2.31 -18.30 -5.47
C LEU A 83 -2.88 -17.68 -4.18
N MET A 84 -3.43 -16.47 -4.26
CA MET A 84 -4.08 -15.84 -3.10
C MET A 84 -5.31 -16.62 -2.63
N ILE A 85 -6.14 -17.11 -3.55
CA ILE A 85 -7.30 -17.97 -3.23
C ILE A 85 -6.81 -19.26 -2.56
N GLN A 86 -5.77 -19.89 -3.09
CA GLN A 86 -5.18 -21.11 -2.53
C GLN A 86 -4.68 -20.86 -1.11
N GLY A 87 -3.86 -19.84 -0.88
CA GLY A 87 -3.35 -19.49 0.44
C GLY A 87 -4.47 -19.05 1.42
N ARG A 88 -5.53 -18.41 0.91
CA ARG A 88 -6.70 -18.04 1.72
C ARG A 88 -7.46 -19.27 2.22
N ASN A 89 -7.46 -20.35 1.46
CA ASN A 89 -8.11 -21.60 1.81
C ASN A 89 -7.26 -22.47 2.78
N PHE A 90 -6.01 -22.13 3.01
CA PHE A 90 -5.23 -22.79 4.08
C PHE A 90 -5.85 -22.45 5.44
N ARG A 91 -5.95 -23.46 6.30
CA ARG A 91 -6.43 -23.26 7.68
C ARG A 91 -5.50 -22.29 8.41
N TYR A 92 -6.05 -21.31 9.11
CA TYR A 92 -5.26 -20.45 9.97
C TYR A 92 -4.90 -21.21 11.26
N HIS A 93 -3.61 -21.26 11.56
CA HIS A 93 -3.08 -21.88 12.78
C HIS A 93 -1.90 -21.05 13.26
N MET A 94 -2.06 -20.39 14.40
CA MET A 94 -0.98 -19.61 14.99
C MET A 94 0.09 -20.55 15.52
N ALA A 95 1.30 -20.38 15.01
CA ALA A 95 2.46 -21.17 15.41
C ALA A 95 3.35 -20.40 16.39
N ASN A 96 3.84 -21.11 17.39
CA ASN A 96 4.89 -20.67 18.29
C ASN A 96 6.07 -21.65 18.16
N PRO A 97 7.31 -21.23 17.93
CA PRO A 97 7.87 -19.88 18.01
C PRO A 97 7.54 -19.02 16.79
N TYR A 98 7.88 -17.71 16.83
CA TYR A 98 7.57 -16.69 15.85
C TYR A 98 8.33 -16.84 14.50
N VAL A 99 8.94 -17.96 14.27
CA VAL A 99 9.68 -18.30 13.04
C VAL A 99 8.71 -18.81 11.98
N ALA A 100 8.82 -18.31 10.75
CA ALA A 100 7.99 -18.78 9.66
C ALA A 100 8.35 -20.23 9.28
N ALA A 101 7.33 -21.06 9.06
CA ALA A 101 7.50 -22.40 8.53
C ALA A 101 8.00 -22.37 7.08
N ALA A 102 8.70 -23.42 6.67
CA ALA A 102 9.15 -23.57 5.28
C ALA A 102 7.93 -23.56 4.33
N PRO A 103 8.04 -22.94 3.12
CA PRO A 103 6.94 -22.92 2.15
C PRO A 103 6.37 -24.28 1.79
N ALA A 104 7.25 -25.29 1.60
CA ALA A 104 6.83 -26.68 1.31
C ALA A 104 6.03 -27.30 2.47
N GLU A 105 6.41 -27.02 3.71
CA GLU A 105 5.71 -27.49 4.90
C GLU A 105 4.34 -26.84 5.04
N THR A 106 4.25 -25.51 4.83
CA THR A 106 2.98 -24.77 4.81
C THR A 106 2.04 -25.31 3.74
N ALA A 107 2.55 -25.61 2.54
CA ALA A 107 1.80 -26.19 1.45
C ALA A 107 1.29 -27.60 1.77
N ALA A 108 2.16 -28.48 2.30
CA ALA A 108 1.82 -29.87 2.64
C ALA A 108 0.75 -29.95 3.73
N ARG A 109 0.86 -29.12 4.77
CA ARG A 109 -0.11 -29.05 5.86
C ARG A 109 -1.40 -28.32 5.47
N ARG A 110 -1.39 -27.52 4.41
CA ARG A 110 -2.45 -26.58 4.05
C ARG A 110 -2.91 -25.74 5.26
N SER A 111 -1.94 -25.33 6.07
CA SER A 111 -2.17 -24.63 7.34
C SER A 111 -0.97 -23.78 7.71
N GLY A 112 -1.22 -22.64 8.34
CA GLY A 112 -0.21 -21.72 8.84
C GLY A 112 -0.83 -20.39 9.28
N ASP A 113 -0.06 -19.56 9.95
CA ASP A 113 -0.45 -18.20 10.29
C ASP A 113 -0.07 -17.19 9.17
N CYS A 114 -0.21 -15.90 9.45
CA CYS A 114 0.03 -14.85 8.46
C CYS A 114 1.46 -14.88 7.90
N LYS A 115 2.48 -15.13 8.73
CA LYS A 115 3.87 -15.18 8.29
C LYS A 115 4.18 -16.41 7.41
N ASP A 116 3.61 -17.56 7.76
CA ASP A 116 3.78 -18.81 7.02
C ASP A 116 3.15 -18.70 5.63
N LYS A 117 1.91 -18.19 5.58
CA LYS A 117 1.18 -17.97 4.33
C LYS A 117 1.82 -16.90 3.45
N ALA A 118 2.33 -15.81 4.04
CA ALA A 118 3.04 -14.77 3.30
C ALA A 118 4.35 -15.31 2.71
N LEU A 119 5.12 -16.10 3.48
CA LEU A 119 6.37 -16.70 3.01
C LEU A 119 6.12 -17.73 1.92
N TRP A 120 5.10 -18.58 2.08
CA TRP A 120 4.64 -19.50 1.03
C TRP A 120 4.28 -18.72 -0.24
N LEU A 121 3.52 -17.64 -0.13
CA LEU A 121 3.14 -16.83 -1.29
C LEU A 121 4.37 -16.22 -2.00
N CYS A 122 5.34 -15.68 -1.27
CA CYS A 122 6.62 -15.21 -1.85
C CYS A 122 7.28 -16.32 -2.69
N SER A 123 7.39 -17.53 -2.12
CA SER A 123 7.97 -18.68 -2.82
C SER A 123 7.22 -19.06 -4.09
N GLN A 124 5.88 -19.03 -4.07
CA GLN A 124 5.06 -19.39 -5.23
C GLN A 124 5.09 -18.34 -6.34
N LEU A 125 5.25 -17.07 -6.00
CA LEU A 125 5.41 -15.99 -6.98
C LEU A 125 6.71 -16.13 -7.74
N GLY A 126 7.80 -16.59 -7.11
CA GLY A 126 9.10 -16.79 -7.75
C GLY A 126 9.76 -15.50 -8.27
N ASP A 127 9.20 -14.35 -7.95
CA ASP A 127 9.60 -13.02 -8.43
C ASP A 127 10.41 -12.28 -7.37
N SER A 128 11.57 -11.75 -7.74
CA SER A 128 12.41 -10.96 -6.84
C SER A 128 11.84 -9.57 -6.53
N ASP A 129 10.86 -9.10 -7.31
CA ASP A 129 10.16 -7.82 -7.07
C ASP A 129 9.08 -7.93 -5.98
N VAL A 130 9.26 -8.84 -5.04
CA VAL A 130 8.41 -8.97 -3.85
C VAL A 130 9.10 -8.42 -2.60
N ARG A 131 8.28 -8.02 -1.64
CA ARG A 131 8.68 -7.75 -0.26
C ARG A 131 7.81 -8.52 0.70
N PHE A 132 8.44 -9.25 1.60
CA PHE A 132 7.78 -9.77 2.79
C PHE A 132 7.65 -8.63 3.81
N VAL A 133 6.45 -8.30 4.22
CA VAL A 133 6.16 -7.12 5.06
C VAL A 133 5.64 -7.55 6.41
N ILE A 134 6.12 -6.89 7.46
CA ILE A 134 5.59 -6.96 8.82
C ILE A 134 5.06 -5.59 9.20
N GLY A 135 3.81 -5.54 9.67
CA GLY A 135 3.17 -4.27 10.03
C GLY A 135 1.86 -4.46 10.79
N LYS A 136 0.97 -3.51 10.65
CA LYS A 136 -0.36 -3.48 11.28
C LYS A 136 -1.42 -3.37 10.19
N THR A 137 -2.53 -4.06 10.35
CA THR A 137 -3.67 -3.95 9.42
C THR A 137 -4.42 -2.65 9.59
N GLU A 138 -4.36 -2.05 10.78
CA GLU A 138 -4.97 -0.76 11.12
C GLU A 138 -4.32 -0.17 12.40
N PRO A 139 -4.50 1.14 12.69
CA PRO A 139 -3.99 1.77 13.89
C PRO A 139 -4.54 1.12 15.17
N GLY A 140 -3.75 1.11 16.24
CA GLY A 140 -4.17 0.62 17.55
C GLY A 140 -4.13 -0.89 17.74
N ILE A 141 -4.05 -1.69 16.67
CA ILE A 141 -3.91 -3.15 16.79
C ILE A 141 -2.54 -3.50 17.40
N ARG A 142 -2.55 -4.29 18.48
CA ARG A 142 -1.31 -4.75 19.15
C ARG A 142 -0.59 -5.83 18.36
N ILE A 143 -1.33 -6.74 17.76
CA ILE A 143 -0.77 -7.89 17.04
C ILE A 143 -0.18 -7.41 15.70
N SER A 144 1.05 -7.85 15.40
CA SER A 144 1.64 -7.66 14.09
C SER A 144 1.03 -8.63 13.09
N HIS A 145 1.02 -8.22 11.83
CA HIS A 145 0.53 -9.01 10.71
C HIS A 145 1.61 -9.08 9.62
N ALA A 146 1.64 -10.16 8.85
CA ALA A 146 2.54 -10.33 7.73
C ALA A 146 1.77 -10.49 6.42
N TRP A 147 2.27 -9.82 5.37
CA TRP A 147 1.73 -9.89 4.01
C TRP A 147 2.85 -9.72 2.98
N VAL A 148 2.50 -9.78 1.72
CA VAL A 148 3.44 -9.56 0.61
C VAL A 148 3.07 -8.27 -0.11
N MET A 149 4.07 -7.48 -0.47
CA MET A 149 3.98 -6.43 -1.48
C MET A 149 4.69 -6.91 -2.74
N TRP A 150 4.05 -6.82 -3.87
CA TRP A 150 4.58 -7.24 -5.16
C TRP A 150 4.58 -6.07 -6.14
N LYS A 151 5.72 -5.83 -6.80
CA LYS A 151 5.84 -4.80 -7.83
C LYS A 151 5.68 -5.43 -9.21
N ASN A 152 4.61 -5.05 -9.90
CA ASN A 152 4.35 -5.49 -11.27
C ASN A 152 4.04 -4.28 -12.15
N GLU A 153 4.70 -4.20 -13.31
CA GLU A 153 4.50 -3.11 -14.28
C GLU A 153 4.62 -1.70 -13.65
N GLY A 154 5.56 -1.54 -12.74
CA GLY A 154 5.80 -0.28 -12.04
C GLY A 154 4.86 0.02 -10.87
N ARG A 155 3.78 -0.73 -10.69
CA ARG A 155 2.78 -0.55 -9.63
C ARG A 155 2.98 -1.55 -8.49
N TRP A 156 2.78 -1.12 -7.25
CA TRP A 156 2.78 -1.99 -6.09
C TRP A 156 1.40 -2.58 -5.83
N TRP A 157 1.38 -3.88 -5.50
CA TRP A 157 0.19 -4.65 -5.17
C TRP A 157 0.32 -5.24 -3.78
N LEU A 158 -0.72 -5.10 -2.98
CA LEU A 158 -0.86 -5.79 -1.69
C LEU A 158 -1.43 -7.18 -1.94
N LEU A 159 -0.71 -8.19 -1.45
CA LEU A 159 -1.09 -9.59 -1.54
C LEU A 159 -1.15 -10.17 -0.12
N ASP A 160 -2.34 -10.24 0.45
CA ASP A 160 -2.57 -10.81 1.78
C ASP A 160 -3.49 -12.03 1.68
N CYS A 161 -2.94 -13.18 1.42
CA CYS A 161 -3.70 -14.43 1.35
C CYS A 161 -4.22 -14.95 2.70
N THR A 162 -3.95 -14.24 3.80
CA THR A 162 -4.59 -14.52 5.10
C THR A 162 -5.96 -13.88 5.22
N LEU A 163 -6.11 -12.64 4.78
CA LEU A 163 -7.33 -11.85 4.95
C LEU A 163 -8.07 -11.58 3.64
N ARG A 164 -7.40 -11.71 2.48
CA ARG A 164 -7.92 -11.34 1.16
C ARG A 164 -7.89 -12.51 0.18
N ARG A 165 -8.69 -12.41 -0.87
CA ARG A 165 -8.74 -13.40 -1.96
C ARG A 165 -8.22 -12.87 -3.30
N ALA A 166 -7.92 -11.57 -3.37
CA ALA A 166 -7.46 -10.91 -4.58
C ALA A 166 -6.39 -9.87 -4.26
N PRO A 167 -5.48 -9.59 -5.21
CA PRO A 167 -4.55 -8.47 -5.13
C PRO A 167 -5.29 -7.15 -5.00
N ILE A 168 -4.72 -6.21 -4.23
CA ILE A 168 -5.24 -4.85 -4.08
C ILE A 168 -4.13 -3.90 -4.51
N PRO A 169 -4.38 -2.94 -5.41
CA PRO A 169 -3.41 -1.90 -5.72
C PRO A 169 -3.05 -1.12 -4.45
N ALA A 170 -1.75 -0.92 -4.20
CA ALA A 170 -1.30 -0.30 -2.97
C ALA A 170 -1.72 1.17 -2.85
N ASP A 171 -1.84 1.85 -3.98
CA ASP A 171 -2.30 3.23 -4.09
C ASP A 171 -3.83 3.41 -3.93
N GLU A 172 -4.59 2.32 -3.93
CA GLU A 172 -6.03 2.32 -3.62
C GLU A 172 -6.33 1.99 -2.15
N LEU A 173 -5.29 1.68 -1.36
CA LEU A 173 -5.47 1.41 0.07
C LEU A 173 -5.67 2.71 0.85
N PRO A 174 -6.63 2.76 1.78
CA PRO A 174 -6.71 3.85 2.75
C PRO A 174 -5.41 3.95 3.55
N SER A 175 -4.95 5.17 3.81
CA SER A 175 -3.66 5.45 4.50
C SER A 175 -3.57 4.86 5.92
N ASN A 176 -4.71 4.53 6.52
CA ASN A 176 -4.81 3.90 7.84
C ASN A 176 -4.98 2.36 7.76
N ARG A 177 -4.80 1.76 6.59
CA ARG A 177 -4.87 0.29 6.42
C ARG A 177 -3.55 -0.24 5.92
N TYR A 178 -3.18 -1.44 6.39
CA TYR A 178 -1.91 -2.09 6.02
C TYR A 178 -0.70 -1.18 6.18
N ILE A 179 -0.47 -0.75 7.42
CA ILE A 179 0.60 0.15 7.84
C ILE A 179 1.89 -0.67 7.97
N PRO A 180 2.85 -0.56 7.02
CA PRO A 180 4.09 -1.32 7.07
C PRO A 180 4.99 -0.76 8.18
N LEU A 181 5.67 -1.64 8.90
CA LEU A 181 6.70 -1.28 9.88
C LEU A 181 8.09 -1.65 9.36
N TYR A 182 8.24 -2.88 8.89
CA TYR A 182 9.47 -3.41 8.32
C TYR A 182 9.14 -4.25 7.09
N SER A 183 10.05 -4.28 6.13
CA SER A 183 9.95 -5.19 4.99
C SER A 183 11.31 -5.75 4.60
N TYR A 184 11.27 -6.91 3.95
CA TYR A 184 12.43 -7.67 3.50
C TYR A 184 12.27 -7.99 2.03
N SER A 185 13.34 -7.80 1.27
CA SER A 185 13.46 -8.21 -0.13
C SER A 185 14.73 -9.03 -0.32
N LYS A 186 15.02 -9.44 -1.55
CA LYS A 186 16.27 -10.12 -1.87
C LYS A 186 17.46 -9.24 -1.48
N GLY A 187 18.19 -9.63 -0.43
CA GLY A 187 19.39 -8.95 0.04
C GLY A 187 19.21 -7.63 0.77
N SER A 188 17.98 -7.16 1.00
CA SER A 188 17.74 -5.85 1.62
C SER A 188 16.63 -5.89 2.66
N THR A 189 16.78 -5.04 3.67
CA THR A 189 15.79 -4.81 4.73
C THR A 189 15.42 -3.33 4.74
N PHE A 190 14.16 -3.03 5.04
CA PHE A 190 13.64 -1.66 5.03
C PHE A 190 12.85 -1.37 6.30
N ARG A 191 12.99 -0.14 6.78
CA ARG A 191 12.17 0.46 7.83
C ARG A 191 11.20 1.44 7.19
N HIS A 192 9.95 1.43 7.61
CA HIS A 192 8.90 2.29 7.08
C HIS A 192 8.61 3.48 7.99
N ALA A 193 8.01 4.55 7.45
CA ALA A 193 7.78 5.82 8.14
C ALA A 193 6.97 5.67 9.43
N ALA A 194 5.99 4.77 9.47
CA ALA A 194 5.18 4.50 10.66
C ALA A 194 6.02 4.05 11.88
N THR A 195 7.13 3.35 11.65
CA THR A 195 8.08 2.95 12.72
C THR A 195 8.81 4.18 13.27
N GLN A 196 9.16 5.13 12.42
CA GLN A 196 9.89 6.34 12.82
C GLN A 196 9.02 7.24 13.71
N VAL A 197 7.74 7.42 13.35
CA VAL A 197 6.75 8.16 14.14
C VAL A 197 6.57 7.52 15.52
N GLY A 198 6.41 6.21 15.59
CA GLY A 198 6.30 5.48 16.85
C GLY A 198 7.52 5.65 17.75
N LEU A 199 8.73 5.58 17.21
CA LEU A 199 9.97 5.78 17.97
C LEU A 199 10.10 7.22 18.48
N ALA A 200 9.73 8.22 17.69
CA ALA A 200 9.75 9.63 18.10
C ALA A 200 8.78 9.90 19.26
N GLN A 201 7.57 9.30 19.21
CA GLN A 201 6.60 9.43 20.30
C GLN A 201 7.06 8.77 21.61
N VAL A 202 7.74 7.62 21.55
CA VAL A 202 8.32 6.96 22.73
C VAL A 202 9.45 7.80 23.31
N ALA A 203 10.30 8.39 22.47
CA ALA A 203 11.40 9.25 22.91
C ALA A 203 10.89 10.54 23.57
N SER A 204 9.81 11.15 23.04
CA SER A 204 9.20 12.35 23.61
C SER A 204 8.56 12.08 24.98
N LYS A 205 7.88 10.95 25.15
CA LYS A 205 7.32 10.54 26.45
C LYS A 205 8.39 10.28 27.51
N LYS A 206 9.58 9.80 27.13
CA LYS A 206 10.68 9.59 28.06
C LYS A 206 11.36 10.89 28.52
N LYS A 207 11.20 11.99 27.76
CA LYS A 207 11.76 13.31 28.09
C LYS A 207 10.84 14.20 28.94
N SER A 208 9.59 13.81 29.18
CA SER A 208 8.70 14.54 30.07
C SER A 208 9.16 14.31 31.53
N PRO A 209 9.58 15.35 32.26
CA PRO A 209 9.97 15.18 33.65
C PRO A 209 8.77 14.76 34.47
N VAL A 210 8.96 13.75 35.30
CA VAL A 210 8.00 13.40 36.33
C VAL A 210 7.87 14.63 37.20
N ALA A 211 6.72 15.31 37.20
CA ALA A 211 6.42 16.39 38.10
C ALA A 211 6.53 15.82 39.52
N SER A 212 7.57 16.22 40.26
CA SER A 212 7.71 15.89 41.66
C SER A 212 6.58 16.62 42.41
N ASN A 213 5.53 15.87 42.77
CA ASN A 213 4.58 16.35 43.77
C ASN A 213 5.33 16.50 45.11
N GLY A 214 5.90 17.66 45.35
CA GLY A 214 6.28 18.08 46.68
C GLY A 214 5.03 18.27 47.51
N ARG A 215 4.77 17.30 48.39
CA ARG A 215 3.88 17.55 49.55
C ARG A 215 4.71 18.27 50.62
N ASN A 216 4.37 19.49 50.87
CA ASN A 216 4.59 20.15 52.15
C ASN A 216 3.43 19.83 53.08
#